data_afaf38be820f1c6d49128d9a7f3c1db3
#
_entry.id   afaf38be820f1c6d49128d9a7f3c1db3
#
_cell.length_a   1.000
_cell.length_b   1.000
_cell.length_c   1.000
_cell.angle_alpha   90.00
_cell.angle_beta   90.00
_cell.angle_gamma   90.00
#
_symmetry.space_group_name_H-M   'P 1'
#
loop_
_entity.id
_entity.type
_entity.pdbx_description
1 polymer ?
#
loop_
_entity_poly.entity_id
_entity_poly.type
_entity_poly.pdbx_seq_one_letter_code
_entity_poly.pdbx_strand_id
1 'polypeptide(L)'
;VNALHDEPDAIHDVIGVGFGPSNLALAIAVEEHNSRAAPEKRIRARFLERQPSFGWHRGMLIDDATMQVSFLKDLVTMRNPTSDFSFLCFLRERGRLVDFLNAKTLFPLRIEFHEYFEWAAARIAHQVDYGAEVVSVEPVLTEDGEVRWFDVVSRVPGAPERTVVRRARNISVAVGLEPHLPPGTELSDRIWHNSQLVPRVRELNDSGASVGRILVLGAGQSAAEAVDYLHRSFPEAEVCAVFAKYGYTPADDSPFANRIFDPEAVDVYFQSTPEVKQSLVDYHRSTNYSVVDMDLIESLYATMYREKVQGNERLRLRNVSRIRDVRTLDDRLDVTVEFLPTGEREVLSSDLLVHATGYRPRDLETLLGRTAKLCLRDDDDAVRVGRDHRVEVAPEVTAGIYLQGATEHTHGLTSTLLSTTAVRSGEILDSLLAHHASDAAASISSSANVSANSSA
;
A
#
# COMPACT_ATOMS: atom_id res chain seq x y z
N VAL A 1 28.31 -4.88 10.72
CA VAL A 1 27.38 -3.90 10.15
C VAL A 1 27.28 -2.78 11.16
N ASN A 2 28.02 -1.68 10.92
CA ASN A 2 28.03 -0.52 11.81
C ASN A 2 26.69 0.21 11.66
N ALA A 3 25.87 0.19 12.73
CA ALA A 3 24.81 1.16 12.90
C ALA A 3 25.47 2.55 12.96
N LEU A 4 25.24 3.36 11.93
CA LEU A 4 25.54 4.79 11.99
C LEU A 4 24.67 5.35 13.12
N HIS A 5 25.28 5.70 14.23
CA HIS A 5 24.64 6.48 15.28
C HIS A 5 24.26 7.82 14.64
N ASP A 6 22.96 8.03 14.42
CA ASP A 6 22.45 9.39 14.22
C ASP A 6 22.90 10.21 15.44
N GLU A 7 23.51 11.37 15.19
CA GLU A 7 23.75 12.33 16.25
C GLU A 7 22.40 12.62 16.94
N PRO A 8 22.30 12.50 18.27
CA PRO A 8 21.00 12.60 18.97
C PRO A 8 20.23 13.90 18.73
N ASP A 9 20.90 14.95 18.21
CA ASP A 9 20.33 16.28 17.99
C ASP A 9 20.11 16.65 16.51
N ALA A 10 20.31 15.72 15.59
CA ALA A 10 20.22 16.02 14.16
C ALA A 10 18.76 16.09 13.67
N ILE A 11 18.37 17.27 13.16
CA ILE A 11 17.07 17.46 12.53
C ILE A 11 17.08 16.89 11.11
N HIS A 12 16.16 15.97 10.81
CA HIS A 12 15.93 15.47 9.46
C HIS A 12 15.07 16.46 8.66
N ASP A 13 15.32 16.58 7.36
CA ASP A 13 14.44 17.32 6.47
C ASP A 13 13.14 16.56 6.23
N VAL A 14 13.21 15.23 6.16
CA VAL A 14 12.03 14.35 6.09
C VAL A 14 12.27 13.04 6.82
N ILE A 15 11.25 12.63 7.60
CA ILE A 15 11.14 11.26 8.12
C ILE A 15 9.97 10.56 7.43
N GLY A 16 10.24 9.43 6.77
CA GLY A 16 9.23 8.54 6.22
C GLY A 16 8.69 7.58 7.28
N VAL A 17 7.39 7.51 7.44
CA VAL A 17 6.70 6.57 8.33
C VAL A 17 6.15 5.42 7.48
N GLY A 18 6.69 4.22 7.68
CA GLY A 18 6.54 3.06 6.81
C GLY A 18 7.52 3.08 5.64
N PHE A 19 7.97 1.90 5.21
CA PHE A 19 8.91 1.75 4.10
C PHE A 19 8.45 0.68 3.10
N GLY A 20 7.22 0.86 2.59
CA GLY A 20 6.70 0.16 1.43
C GLY A 20 7.12 0.83 0.12
N PRO A 21 6.56 0.39 -1.04
CA PRO A 21 6.92 0.92 -2.37
C PRO A 21 6.85 2.44 -2.49
N SER A 22 5.90 3.10 -1.81
CA SER A 22 5.73 4.56 -1.87
C SER A 22 6.91 5.31 -1.27
N ASN A 23 7.31 5.00 -0.02
CA ASN A 23 8.49 5.62 0.59
C ASN A 23 9.80 5.09 0.02
N LEU A 24 9.82 3.87 -0.55
CA LEU A 24 10.97 3.37 -1.31
C LEU A 24 11.21 4.24 -2.56
N ALA A 25 10.17 4.57 -3.32
CA ALA A 25 10.27 5.45 -4.48
C ALA A 25 10.72 6.88 -4.08
N LEU A 26 10.21 7.41 -2.96
CA LEU A 26 10.64 8.71 -2.43
C LEU A 26 12.12 8.67 -1.99
N ALA A 27 12.55 7.62 -1.31
CA ALA A 27 13.95 7.45 -0.90
C ALA A 27 14.90 7.41 -2.11
N ILE A 28 14.52 6.72 -3.19
CA ILE A 28 15.27 6.71 -4.45
C ILE A 28 15.29 8.11 -5.07
N ALA A 29 14.16 8.82 -5.08
CA ALA A 29 14.12 10.20 -5.61
C ALA A 29 15.06 11.14 -4.84
N VAL A 30 15.10 11.04 -3.50
CA VAL A 30 16.03 11.76 -2.63
C VAL A 30 17.49 11.36 -2.91
N GLU A 31 17.78 10.07 -3.05
CA GLU A 31 19.12 9.55 -3.35
C GLU A 31 19.65 10.12 -4.69
N GLU A 32 18.83 10.07 -5.73
CA GLU A 32 19.18 10.62 -7.04
C GLU A 32 19.37 12.15 -7.01
N HIS A 33 18.55 12.87 -6.24
CA HIS A 33 18.75 14.29 -6.02
C HIS A 33 20.07 14.55 -5.30
N ASN A 34 20.31 13.89 -4.19
CA ASN A 34 21.50 14.08 -3.34
C ASN A 34 22.80 13.73 -4.05
N SER A 35 22.76 12.77 -4.99
CA SER A 35 23.94 12.41 -5.79
C SER A 35 24.44 13.54 -6.72
N ARG A 36 23.55 14.48 -7.08
CA ARG A 36 23.81 15.60 -7.99
C ARG A 36 23.86 16.95 -7.29
N ALA A 37 23.26 17.05 -6.10
CA ALA A 37 23.13 18.27 -5.33
C ALA A 37 24.44 18.65 -4.61
N ALA A 38 24.70 19.95 -4.53
CA ALA A 38 25.73 20.47 -3.63
C ALA A 38 25.38 20.16 -2.17
N PRO A 39 26.37 20.00 -1.27
CA PRO A 39 26.14 19.53 0.10
C PRO A 39 25.03 20.27 0.87
N GLU A 40 24.96 21.59 0.71
CA GLU A 40 24.00 22.48 1.36
C GLU A 40 22.56 22.37 0.82
N LYS A 41 22.38 21.69 -0.32
CA LYS A 41 21.08 21.43 -0.96
C LYS A 41 20.62 19.97 -0.82
N ARG A 42 21.39 19.17 -0.12
CA ARG A 42 21.03 17.76 0.11
C ARG A 42 19.92 17.64 1.12
N ILE A 43 19.03 16.70 0.88
CA ILE A 43 17.92 16.34 1.78
C ILE A 43 18.41 15.26 2.74
N ARG A 44 18.34 15.51 4.04
CA ARG A 44 18.57 14.51 5.08
C ARG A 44 17.28 13.73 5.33
N ALA A 45 17.15 12.56 4.71
CA ALA A 45 16.01 11.68 4.84
C ALA A 45 16.31 10.49 5.74
N ARG A 46 15.28 10.03 6.50
CA ARG A 46 15.29 8.77 7.25
C ARG A 46 13.95 8.10 7.13
N PHE A 47 13.92 6.78 6.97
CA PHE A 47 12.69 6.01 6.84
C PHE A 47 12.61 4.98 7.96
N LEU A 48 11.44 4.88 8.62
CA LEU A 48 11.20 4.01 9.76
C LEU A 48 10.20 2.95 9.37
N GLU A 49 10.60 1.68 9.44
CA GLU A 49 9.77 0.55 9.06
C GLU A 49 9.60 -0.42 10.23
N ARG A 50 8.37 -0.79 10.56
CA ARG A 50 8.06 -1.73 11.66
C ARG A 50 8.49 -3.18 11.37
N GLN A 51 8.49 -3.60 10.09
CA GLN A 51 8.92 -4.92 9.70
C GLN A 51 10.45 -5.08 9.85
N PRO A 52 10.95 -6.30 10.10
CA PRO A 52 12.40 -6.53 10.27
C PRO A 52 13.18 -6.45 8.95
N SER A 53 12.49 -6.39 7.82
CA SER A 53 13.05 -6.24 6.48
C SER A 53 12.01 -5.67 5.53
N PHE A 54 12.43 -5.21 4.34
CA PHE A 54 11.48 -4.80 3.31
C PHE A 54 10.45 -5.90 3.03
N GLY A 55 9.20 -5.52 2.83
CA GLY A 55 8.14 -6.45 2.47
C GLY A 55 6.91 -5.74 1.92
N TRP A 56 6.38 -6.29 0.83
CA TRP A 56 5.19 -5.83 0.16
C TRP A 56 4.32 -7.02 -0.24
N HIS A 57 3.05 -7.04 0.13
CA HIS A 57 2.06 -8.08 -0.20
C HIS A 57 2.50 -9.53 0.06
N ARG A 58 3.34 -9.77 1.07
CA ARG A 58 3.93 -11.09 1.36
C ARG A 58 2.92 -12.23 1.45
N GLY A 59 1.70 -11.95 1.90
CA GLY A 59 0.64 -12.94 1.99
C GLY A 59 0.01 -13.35 0.65
N MET A 60 0.26 -12.58 -0.42
CA MET A 60 -0.27 -12.82 -1.77
C MET A 60 0.84 -13.00 -2.82
N LEU A 61 2.05 -13.39 -2.39
CA LEU A 61 3.15 -13.76 -3.30
C LEU A 61 2.96 -15.20 -3.78
N ILE A 62 1.89 -15.39 -4.54
CA ILE A 62 1.56 -16.65 -5.22
C ILE A 62 2.52 -16.81 -6.41
N ASP A 63 3.07 -18.01 -6.58
CA ASP A 63 4.23 -18.27 -7.46
C ASP A 63 3.99 -17.90 -8.93
N ASP A 64 2.77 -18.03 -9.43
CA ASP A 64 2.37 -17.76 -10.82
C ASP A 64 1.49 -16.51 -10.98
N ALA A 65 1.21 -15.78 -9.90
CA ALA A 65 0.47 -14.53 -9.98
C ALA A 65 1.31 -13.42 -10.63
N THR A 66 0.72 -12.74 -11.60
CA THR A 66 1.36 -11.61 -12.29
C THR A 66 1.00 -10.27 -11.66
N MET A 67 1.78 -9.25 -12.01
CA MET A 67 1.42 -7.87 -11.75
C MET A 67 0.27 -7.45 -12.67
N GLN A 68 -0.59 -6.55 -12.16
CA GLN A 68 -1.73 -5.97 -12.90
C GLN A 68 -1.35 -4.65 -13.58
N VAL A 69 -0.08 -4.31 -13.56
CA VAL A 69 0.47 -3.09 -14.16
C VAL A 69 1.74 -3.41 -14.94
N SER A 70 1.99 -2.66 -16.00
CA SER A 70 3.21 -2.80 -16.78
C SER A 70 4.44 -2.58 -15.91
N PHE A 71 5.50 -3.37 -16.14
CA PHE A 71 6.79 -3.22 -15.47
C PHE A 71 7.41 -1.82 -15.63
N LEU A 72 7.01 -1.06 -16.65
CA LEU A 72 7.45 0.34 -16.84
C LEU A 72 6.80 1.32 -15.82
N LYS A 73 5.76 0.88 -15.12
CA LYS A 73 5.19 1.60 -13.98
C LYS A 73 5.88 1.14 -12.67
N ASP A 74 7.21 1.06 -12.72
CA ASP A 74 8.08 0.73 -11.61
C ASP A 74 8.31 1.94 -10.67
N LEU A 75 9.28 1.84 -9.75
CA LEU A 75 9.56 2.89 -8.76
C LEU A 75 10.08 4.22 -9.37
N VAL A 76 10.55 4.22 -10.63
CA VAL A 76 11.36 5.32 -11.16
C VAL A 76 11.04 5.72 -12.60
N THR A 77 10.72 4.78 -13.49
CA THR A 77 10.74 4.98 -14.94
C THR A 77 9.82 6.12 -15.39
N MET A 78 8.62 6.25 -14.81
CA MET A 78 7.69 7.33 -15.16
C MET A 78 8.17 8.72 -14.70
N ARG A 79 9.11 8.81 -13.77
CA ARG A 79 9.75 10.06 -13.29
C ARG A 79 11.12 10.29 -13.92
N ASN A 80 11.92 9.24 -13.96
CA ASN A 80 13.29 9.28 -14.48
C ASN A 80 13.60 7.98 -15.24
N PRO A 81 13.39 7.94 -16.56
CA PRO A 81 13.61 6.74 -17.37
C PRO A 81 15.08 6.31 -17.48
N THR A 82 16.02 7.17 -17.05
CA THR A 82 17.45 6.85 -17.01
C THR A 82 17.97 6.42 -15.65
N SER A 83 17.07 6.16 -14.69
CA SER A 83 17.42 5.74 -13.35
C SER A 83 18.09 4.37 -13.32
N ASP A 84 19.15 4.24 -12.52
CA ASP A 84 19.80 2.96 -12.22
C ASP A 84 18.96 2.04 -11.30
N PHE A 85 17.82 2.51 -10.83
CA PHE A 85 16.87 1.77 -10.00
C PHE A 85 15.68 1.21 -10.78
N SER A 86 15.72 1.22 -12.12
CA SER A 86 14.60 0.69 -12.93
C SER A 86 14.52 -0.84 -12.88
N PHE A 87 13.33 -1.37 -13.14
CA PHE A 87 13.11 -2.81 -13.26
C PHE A 87 14.01 -3.43 -14.35
N LEU A 88 14.29 -2.73 -15.42
CA LEU A 88 15.22 -3.18 -16.45
C LEU A 88 16.67 -3.30 -15.94
N CYS A 89 17.11 -2.36 -15.10
CA CYS A 89 18.42 -2.44 -14.46
C CYS A 89 18.51 -3.64 -13.51
N PHE A 90 17.46 -3.91 -12.73
CA PHE A 90 17.35 -5.10 -11.90
C PHE A 90 17.45 -6.38 -12.74
N LEU A 91 16.67 -6.53 -13.81
CA LEU A 91 16.71 -7.70 -14.68
C LEU A 91 18.10 -7.91 -15.30
N ARG A 92 18.76 -6.82 -15.72
CA ARG A 92 20.13 -6.90 -16.26
C ARG A 92 21.10 -7.41 -15.20
N GLU A 93 21.04 -6.90 -13.99
CA GLU A 93 21.93 -7.33 -12.89
C GLU A 93 21.69 -8.78 -12.48
N ARG A 94 20.44 -9.24 -12.54
CA ARG A 94 20.07 -10.65 -12.31
C ARG A 94 20.35 -11.58 -13.49
N GLY A 95 20.78 -11.07 -14.65
CA GLY A 95 21.02 -11.87 -15.84
C GLY A 95 19.74 -12.36 -16.52
N ARG A 96 18.57 -11.81 -16.19
CA ARG A 96 17.24 -12.23 -16.67
C ARG A 96 16.66 -11.35 -17.79
N LEU A 97 17.33 -10.27 -18.16
CA LEU A 97 16.75 -9.28 -19.10
C LEU A 97 16.37 -9.90 -20.45
N VAL A 98 17.24 -10.74 -21.02
CA VAL A 98 16.98 -11.37 -22.34
C VAL A 98 15.82 -12.35 -22.26
N ASP A 99 15.75 -13.15 -21.19
CA ASP A 99 14.67 -14.13 -21.01
C ASP A 99 13.33 -13.43 -20.82
N PHE A 100 13.31 -12.34 -20.05
CA PHE A 100 12.11 -11.51 -19.86
C PHE A 100 11.62 -10.89 -21.18
N LEU A 101 12.53 -10.37 -22.03
CA LEU A 101 12.18 -9.86 -23.36
C LEU A 101 11.61 -10.95 -24.26
N ASN A 102 12.17 -12.17 -24.20
CA ASN A 102 11.69 -13.32 -24.97
C ASN A 102 10.31 -13.81 -24.51
N ALA A 103 9.95 -13.61 -23.24
CA ALA A 103 8.61 -13.91 -22.72
C ALA A 103 7.52 -13.01 -23.31
N LYS A 104 7.88 -11.85 -23.88
CA LYS A 104 6.97 -10.89 -24.56
C LYS A 104 5.79 -10.43 -23.68
N THR A 105 6.02 -10.29 -22.39
CA THR A 105 5.02 -9.81 -21.46
C THR A 105 5.36 -8.39 -20.95
N LEU A 106 4.32 -7.62 -20.65
CA LEU A 106 4.45 -6.36 -19.92
C LEU A 106 4.23 -6.55 -18.41
N PHE A 107 3.72 -7.71 -18.00
CA PHE A 107 3.29 -8.01 -16.65
C PHE A 107 4.22 -9.06 -16.04
N PRO A 108 5.22 -8.66 -15.24
CA PRO A 108 6.12 -9.59 -14.55
C PRO A 108 5.39 -10.42 -13.50
N LEU A 109 5.99 -11.54 -13.09
CA LEU A 109 5.52 -12.25 -11.91
C LEU A 109 5.58 -11.35 -10.68
N ARG A 110 4.57 -11.44 -9.81
CA ARG A 110 4.51 -10.64 -8.57
C ARG A 110 5.69 -10.93 -7.66
N ILE A 111 6.14 -12.17 -7.59
CA ILE A 111 7.35 -12.57 -6.84
C ILE A 111 8.61 -11.90 -7.41
N GLU A 112 8.76 -11.79 -8.73
CA GLU A 112 9.90 -11.12 -9.36
C GLU A 112 9.86 -9.61 -9.13
N PHE A 113 8.66 -9.01 -9.18
CA PHE A 113 8.50 -7.59 -8.90
C PHE A 113 8.74 -7.26 -7.42
N HIS A 114 8.41 -8.17 -6.51
CA HIS A 114 8.78 -8.08 -5.10
C HIS A 114 10.30 -8.17 -4.91
N GLU A 115 10.98 -9.09 -5.58
CA GLU A 115 12.45 -9.19 -5.57
C GLU A 115 13.12 -7.90 -6.10
N TYR A 116 12.52 -7.28 -7.12
CA TYR A 116 12.96 -5.97 -7.59
C TYR A 116 12.86 -4.90 -6.50
N PHE A 117 11.77 -4.86 -5.75
CA PHE A 117 11.65 -3.92 -4.63
C PHE A 117 12.68 -4.19 -3.53
N GLU A 118 12.92 -5.46 -3.18
CA GLU A 118 13.96 -5.85 -2.20
C GLU A 118 15.35 -5.44 -2.69
N TRP A 119 15.64 -5.62 -3.97
CA TRP A 119 16.90 -5.19 -4.59
C TRP A 119 17.08 -3.67 -4.51
N ALA A 120 16.06 -2.90 -4.82
CA ALA A 120 16.09 -1.45 -4.74
C ALA A 120 16.26 -0.98 -3.29
N ALA A 121 15.52 -1.57 -2.35
CA ALA A 121 15.60 -1.25 -0.93
C ALA A 121 16.99 -1.54 -0.34
N ALA A 122 17.63 -2.64 -0.75
CA ALA A 122 18.98 -2.98 -0.30
C ALA A 122 20.03 -1.95 -0.72
N ARG A 123 19.87 -1.31 -1.90
CA ARG A 123 20.80 -0.28 -2.40
C ARG A 123 20.74 1.05 -1.65
N ILE A 124 19.65 1.29 -0.93
CA ILE A 124 19.43 2.51 -0.13
C ILE A 124 19.22 2.19 1.36
N ALA A 125 19.68 1.04 1.81
CA ALA A 125 19.50 0.57 3.20
C ALA A 125 20.08 1.53 4.25
N HIS A 126 21.03 2.38 3.87
CA HIS A 126 21.63 3.41 4.75
C HIS A 126 20.62 4.49 5.19
N GLN A 127 19.49 4.63 4.50
CA GLN A 127 18.43 5.58 4.82
C GLN A 127 17.30 4.96 5.69
N VAL A 128 17.35 3.65 6.03
CA VAL A 128 16.21 2.93 6.60
C VAL A 128 16.55 2.30 7.94
N ASP A 129 15.64 2.44 8.92
CA ASP A 129 15.64 1.69 10.16
C ASP A 129 14.50 0.66 10.13
N TYR A 130 14.86 -0.61 9.97
CA TYR A 130 13.89 -1.72 10.07
C TYR A 130 13.64 -2.12 11.53
N GLY A 131 12.45 -2.64 11.83
CA GLY A 131 12.01 -2.97 13.18
C GLY A 131 11.67 -1.75 14.04
N ALA A 132 11.66 -0.56 13.43
CA ALA A 132 11.38 0.71 14.06
C ALA A 132 9.91 1.12 13.85
N GLU A 133 9.01 0.60 14.69
CA GLU A 133 7.59 0.94 14.64
C GLU A 133 7.36 2.35 15.18
N VAL A 134 6.87 3.26 14.34
CA VAL A 134 6.43 4.59 14.76
C VAL A 134 5.14 4.45 15.57
N VAL A 135 5.14 4.99 16.78
CA VAL A 135 4.01 4.92 17.72
C VAL A 135 3.30 6.26 17.91
N SER A 136 4.00 7.37 17.68
CA SER A 136 3.37 8.71 17.66
C SER A 136 4.20 9.71 16.87
N VAL A 137 3.54 10.79 16.47
CA VAL A 137 4.14 11.99 15.86
C VAL A 137 3.65 13.20 16.65
N GLU A 138 4.55 13.89 17.34
CA GLU A 138 4.23 14.98 18.24
C GLU A 138 4.68 16.31 17.66
N PRO A 139 3.84 17.38 17.69
CA PRO A 139 4.25 18.69 17.23
C PRO A 139 5.20 19.34 18.24
N VAL A 140 6.26 19.96 17.73
CA VAL A 140 7.25 20.70 18.55
C VAL A 140 6.97 22.18 18.44
N LEU A 141 6.51 22.77 19.54
CA LEU A 141 6.22 24.20 19.63
C LEU A 141 7.53 24.99 19.85
N THR A 142 7.69 26.04 19.07
CA THR A 142 8.72 27.07 19.34
C THR A 142 8.27 28.04 20.42
N GLU A 143 9.16 28.93 20.89
CA GLU A 143 8.82 29.99 21.85
C GLU A 143 7.73 30.94 21.34
N ASP A 144 7.67 31.12 20.00
CA ASP A 144 6.67 31.96 19.32
C ASP A 144 5.32 31.25 19.13
N GLY A 145 5.21 29.97 19.55
CA GLY A 145 4.00 29.15 19.42
C GLY A 145 3.81 28.51 18.06
N GLU A 146 4.79 28.59 17.16
CA GLU A 146 4.76 27.90 15.86
C GLU A 146 5.19 26.42 16.00
N VAL A 147 4.71 25.57 15.10
CA VAL A 147 5.17 24.18 14.93
C VAL A 147 6.05 24.08 13.71
N ARG A 148 7.37 24.05 13.93
CA ARG A 148 8.39 23.96 12.85
C ARG A 148 8.94 22.56 12.66
N TRP A 149 8.68 21.65 13.59
CA TRP A 149 9.21 20.28 13.59
C TRP A 149 8.19 19.33 14.19
N PHE A 150 8.39 18.08 13.85
CA PHE A 150 7.72 16.96 14.52
C PHE A 150 8.75 16.08 15.23
N ASP A 151 8.44 15.63 16.42
CA ASP A 151 9.13 14.55 17.12
C ASP A 151 8.46 13.23 16.75
N VAL A 152 9.16 12.41 15.98
CA VAL A 152 8.70 11.08 15.55
C VAL A 152 9.20 10.06 16.56
N VAL A 153 8.29 9.46 17.30
CA VAL A 153 8.58 8.48 18.35
C VAL A 153 8.46 7.08 17.76
N SER A 154 9.54 6.32 17.78
CA SER A 154 9.54 4.92 17.32
C SER A 154 10.07 3.97 18.38
N ARG A 155 9.62 2.71 18.34
CA ARG A 155 10.17 1.63 19.16
C ARG A 155 11.57 1.27 18.72
N VAL A 156 12.40 0.85 19.67
CA VAL A 156 13.76 0.38 19.38
C VAL A 156 13.72 -1.06 18.84
N PRO A 157 14.36 -1.36 17.71
CA PRO A 157 14.44 -2.72 17.21
C PRO A 157 15.00 -3.68 18.27
N GLY A 158 14.28 -4.78 18.53
CA GLY A 158 14.69 -5.78 19.54
C GLY A 158 14.43 -5.39 21.00
N ALA A 159 13.94 -4.18 21.28
CA ALA A 159 13.57 -3.70 22.63
C ALA A 159 12.28 -2.85 22.55
N PRO A 160 11.12 -3.48 22.31
CA PRO A 160 9.86 -2.77 22.01
C PRO A 160 9.33 -1.92 23.16
N GLU A 161 9.78 -2.12 24.39
CA GLU A 161 9.50 -1.31 25.57
C GLU A 161 10.27 0.02 25.58
N ARG A 162 11.31 0.16 24.75
CA ARG A 162 12.13 1.37 24.62
C ARG A 162 11.74 2.13 23.38
N THR A 163 11.76 3.45 23.46
CA THR A 163 11.50 4.35 22.33
C THR A 163 12.69 5.25 22.05
N VAL A 164 12.79 5.67 20.78
CA VAL A 164 13.72 6.71 20.31
C VAL A 164 12.88 7.80 19.67
N VAL A 165 13.26 9.04 19.93
CA VAL A 165 12.69 10.22 19.33
C VAL A 165 13.64 10.76 18.27
N ARG A 166 13.11 11.03 17.07
CA ARG A 166 13.83 11.70 15.99
C ARG A 166 13.05 12.92 15.55
N ARG A 167 13.74 14.01 15.36
CA ARG A 167 13.11 15.27 14.94
C ARG A 167 13.19 15.46 13.43
N ALA A 168 12.07 15.90 12.82
CA ALA A 168 12.01 16.20 11.40
C ALA A 168 11.24 17.50 11.11
N ARG A 169 11.63 18.18 10.02
CA ARG A 169 10.85 19.30 9.44
C ARG A 169 9.59 18.81 8.75
N ASN A 170 9.68 17.66 8.11
CA ASN A 170 8.59 17.07 7.36
C ASN A 170 8.46 15.58 7.67
N ILE A 171 7.25 15.06 7.55
CA ILE A 171 6.98 13.63 7.59
C ILE A 171 6.30 13.18 6.31
N SER A 172 6.66 11.98 5.82
CA SER A 172 6.00 11.30 4.70
C SER A 172 5.32 10.04 5.21
N VAL A 173 4.00 10.05 5.30
CA VAL A 173 3.20 8.95 5.82
C VAL A 173 2.85 7.98 4.70
N ALA A 174 3.42 6.78 4.74
CA ALA A 174 3.20 5.70 3.78
C ALA A 174 2.99 4.36 4.49
N VAL A 175 2.06 4.33 5.45
CA VAL A 175 1.79 3.18 6.31
C VAL A 175 0.98 2.06 5.65
N GLY A 176 0.62 2.25 4.38
CA GLY A 176 -0.15 1.29 3.59
C GLY A 176 -1.61 1.17 4.07
N LEU A 177 -2.20 0.05 3.68
CA LEU A 177 -3.59 -0.28 3.98
C LEU A 177 -3.65 -1.34 5.08
N GLU A 178 -4.82 -1.49 5.69
CA GLU A 178 -5.11 -2.58 6.62
C GLU A 178 -6.25 -3.48 6.09
N PRO A 179 -6.30 -4.76 6.50
CA PRO A 179 -7.38 -5.66 6.12
C PRO A 179 -8.76 -5.09 6.42
N HIS A 180 -9.66 -5.13 5.43
CA HIS A 180 -11.06 -4.83 5.64
C HIS A 180 -11.80 -6.12 6.00
N LEU A 181 -12.25 -6.23 7.24
CA LEU A 181 -13.02 -7.37 7.72
C LEU A 181 -14.48 -6.96 7.98
N PRO A 182 -15.46 -7.86 7.75
CA PRO A 182 -16.82 -7.63 8.18
C PRO A 182 -16.90 -7.37 9.69
N PRO A 183 -17.84 -6.54 10.17
CA PRO A 183 -18.00 -6.27 11.59
C PRO A 183 -18.13 -7.55 12.43
N GLY A 184 -17.43 -7.61 13.55
CA GLY A 184 -17.43 -8.77 14.46
C GLY A 184 -16.58 -9.95 14.00
N THR A 185 -15.84 -9.84 12.89
CA THR A 185 -14.90 -10.88 12.47
C THR A 185 -13.59 -10.79 13.25
N GLU A 186 -13.22 -11.89 13.90
CA GLU A 186 -11.91 -12.08 14.53
C GLU A 186 -11.10 -13.10 13.75
N LEU A 187 -9.84 -12.73 13.43
CA LEU A 187 -8.91 -13.66 12.78
C LEU A 187 -8.46 -14.74 13.76
N SER A 188 -8.31 -15.95 13.26
CA SER A 188 -7.91 -17.12 14.05
C SER A 188 -7.10 -18.09 13.19
N ASP A 189 -6.80 -19.28 13.72
CA ASP A 189 -6.14 -20.33 12.95
C ASP A 189 -7.02 -20.88 11.81
N ARG A 190 -8.34 -20.64 11.85
CA ARG A 190 -9.30 -21.10 10.84
C ARG A 190 -9.95 -19.96 10.06
N ILE A 191 -9.87 -18.73 10.53
CA ILE A 191 -10.43 -17.54 9.87
C ILE A 191 -9.29 -16.61 9.52
N TRP A 192 -9.01 -16.45 8.22
CA TRP A 192 -7.89 -15.67 7.72
C TRP A 192 -8.35 -14.47 6.90
N HIS A 193 -7.49 -13.49 6.78
CA HIS A 193 -7.55 -12.52 5.68
C HIS A 193 -6.54 -12.95 4.60
N ASN A 194 -6.82 -12.66 3.33
CA ASN A 194 -5.93 -13.00 2.22
C ASN A 194 -4.51 -12.44 2.36
N SER A 195 -4.31 -11.40 3.16
CA SER A 195 -2.96 -10.89 3.51
C SER A 195 -2.08 -11.90 4.26
N GLN A 196 -2.64 -13.02 4.71
CA GLN A 196 -1.95 -14.10 5.42
C GLN A 196 -1.90 -15.40 4.60
N LEU A 197 -2.46 -15.43 3.39
CA LEU A 197 -2.78 -16.65 2.64
C LEU A 197 -1.55 -17.54 2.41
N VAL A 198 -0.53 -17.05 1.73
CA VAL A 198 0.64 -17.88 1.35
C VAL A 198 1.39 -18.43 2.56
N PRO A 199 1.73 -17.65 3.60
CA PRO A 199 2.35 -18.20 4.81
C PRO A 199 1.50 -19.27 5.50
N ARG A 200 0.19 -19.01 5.67
CA ARG A 200 -0.72 -19.94 6.35
C ARG A 200 -0.92 -21.25 5.58
N VAL A 201 -0.99 -21.19 4.25
CA VAL A 201 -1.05 -22.40 3.41
C VAL A 201 0.23 -23.22 3.53
N ARG A 202 1.40 -22.58 3.58
CA ARG A 202 2.68 -23.27 3.80
C ARG A 202 2.71 -23.96 5.17
N GLU A 203 2.31 -23.26 6.23
CA GLU A 203 2.21 -23.82 7.58
C GLU A 203 1.30 -25.07 7.64
N LEU A 204 0.14 -25.01 6.97
CA LEU A 204 -0.78 -26.15 6.91
C LEU A 204 -0.21 -27.34 6.15
N ASN A 205 0.41 -27.10 4.98
CA ASN A 205 1.04 -28.16 4.20
C ASN A 205 2.21 -28.80 4.95
N ASP A 206 3.02 -28.00 5.64
CA ASP A 206 4.15 -28.50 6.44
C ASP A 206 3.67 -29.34 7.66
N SER A 207 2.51 -28.98 8.21
CA SER A 207 1.91 -29.75 9.33
C SER A 207 1.26 -31.06 8.91
N GLY A 208 1.00 -31.27 7.62
CA GLY A 208 0.29 -32.41 7.09
C GLY A 208 -1.19 -32.43 7.48
N ALA A 209 -1.77 -31.28 7.88
CA ALA A 209 -3.18 -31.20 8.26
C ALA A 209 -4.09 -31.47 7.06
N SER A 210 -5.09 -32.31 7.26
CA SER A 210 -6.13 -32.57 6.24
C SER A 210 -7.13 -31.42 6.24
N VAL A 211 -7.44 -30.91 5.05
CA VAL A 211 -8.43 -29.84 4.82
C VAL A 211 -9.49 -30.41 3.86
N GLY A 212 -10.74 -30.46 4.28
CA GLY A 212 -11.85 -31.00 3.48
C GLY A 212 -12.66 -29.92 2.76
N ARG A 213 -12.88 -28.76 3.39
CA ARG A 213 -13.61 -27.64 2.77
C ARG A 213 -13.03 -26.30 3.17
N ILE A 214 -12.91 -25.42 2.17
CA ILE A 214 -12.44 -24.03 2.31
C ILE A 214 -13.47 -23.09 1.73
N LEU A 215 -13.84 -22.04 2.48
CA LEU A 215 -14.67 -20.95 1.98
C LEU A 215 -13.81 -19.72 1.72
N VAL A 216 -14.03 -19.05 0.59
CA VAL A 216 -13.37 -17.77 0.25
C VAL A 216 -14.44 -16.71 0.03
N LEU A 217 -14.44 -15.67 0.87
CA LEU A 217 -15.36 -14.55 0.77
C LEU A 217 -14.75 -13.41 -0.02
N GLY A 218 -15.31 -13.09 -1.19
CA GLY A 218 -14.89 -11.98 -2.03
C GLY A 218 -15.07 -12.26 -3.52
N ALA A 219 -15.10 -11.20 -4.34
CA ALA A 219 -15.34 -11.28 -5.79
C ALA A 219 -14.34 -10.43 -6.62
N GLY A 220 -13.24 -9.98 -6.05
CA GLY A 220 -12.17 -9.26 -6.75
C GLY A 220 -10.98 -10.15 -7.08
N GLN A 221 -9.94 -9.56 -7.68
CA GLN A 221 -8.72 -10.25 -8.11
C GLN A 221 -8.13 -11.13 -7.01
N SER A 222 -7.88 -10.58 -5.83
CA SER A 222 -7.29 -11.34 -4.72
C SER A 222 -8.16 -12.51 -4.25
N ALA A 223 -9.49 -12.41 -4.40
CA ALA A 223 -10.41 -13.50 -4.07
C ALA A 223 -10.30 -14.62 -5.10
N ALA A 224 -10.29 -14.29 -6.40
CA ALA A 224 -10.13 -15.25 -7.48
C ALA A 224 -8.77 -15.96 -7.41
N GLU A 225 -7.69 -15.21 -7.18
CA GLU A 225 -6.35 -15.77 -6.95
C GLU A 225 -6.30 -16.70 -5.73
N ALA A 226 -6.95 -16.33 -4.62
CA ALA A 226 -7.02 -17.18 -3.43
C ALA A 226 -7.78 -18.47 -3.71
N VAL A 227 -8.88 -18.40 -4.44
CA VAL A 227 -9.67 -19.59 -4.84
C VAL A 227 -8.82 -20.53 -5.70
N ASP A 228 -8.16 -20.02 -6.74
CA ASP A 228 -7.31 -20.82 -7.62
C ASP A 228 -6.13 -21.44 -6.85
N TYR A 229 -5.44 -20.62 -6.05
CA TYR A 229 -4.29 -21.07 -5.26
C TYR A 229 -4.66 -22.15 -4.25
N LEU A 230 -5.77 -21.99 -3.50
CA LEU A 230 -6.25 -22.96 -2.52
C LEU A 230 -6.72 -24.25 -3.19
N HIS A 231 -7.41 -24.14 -4.33
CA HIS A 231 -7.87 -25.29 -5.11
C HIS A 231 -6.70 -26.16 -5.61
N ARG A 232 -5.60 -25.55 -6.00
CA ARG A 232 -4.36 -26.24 -6.40
C ARG A 232 -3.57 -26.79 -5.20
N SER A 233 -3.53 -26.04 -4.10
CA SER A 233 -2.75 -26.41 -2.91
C SER A 233 -3.36 -27.55 -2.11
N PHE A 234 -4.69 -27.73 -2.17
CA PHE A 234 -5.43 -28.76 -1.44
C PHE A 234 -6.26 -29.61 -2.41
N PRO A 235 -5.64 -30.62 -3.07
CA PRO A 235 -6.29 -31.39 -4.14
C PRO A 235 -7.49 -32.24 -3.68
N GLU A 236 -7.63 -32.52 -2.38
CA GLU A 236 -8.77 -33.26 -1.82
C GLU A 236 -9.87 -32.34 -1.26
N ALA A 237 -9.60 -31.04 -1.12
CA ALA A 237 -10.55 -30.11 -0.54
C ALA A 237 -11.58 -29.60 -1.56
N GLU A 238 -12.81 -29.37 -1.10
CA GLU A 238 -13.77 -28.51 -1.78
C GLU A 238 -13.42 -27.04 -1.50
N VAL A 239 -13.24 -26.24 -2.55
CA VAL A 239 -13.05 -24.80 -2.42
C VAL A 239 -14.29 -24.08 -2.93
N CYS A 240 -14.91 -23.30 -2.07
CA CYS A 240 -16.17 -22.63 -2.34
C CYS A 240 -16.01 -21.11 -2.26
N ALA A 241 -16.16 -20.42 -3.39
CA ALA A 241 -16.19 -18.96 -3.45
C ALA A 241 -17.60 -18.46 -3.08
N VAL A 242 -17.67 -17.48 -2.15
CA VAL A 242 -18.93 -16.87 -1.70
C VAL A 242 -18.91 -15.36 -2.00
N PHE A 243 -19.88 -14.88 -2.76
CA PHE A 243 -19.99 -13.46 -3.08
C PHE A 243 -21.40 -13.05 -3.52
N ALA A 244 -21.71 -11.74 -3.38
CA ALA A 244 -23.02 -11.19 -3.70
C ALA A 244 -23.27 -10.93 -5.19
N LYS A 245 -22.23 -10.95 -6.03
CA LYS A 245 -22.35 -10.80 -7.49
C LYS A 245 -22.86 -12.10 -8.13
N TYR A 246 -23.30 -12.00 -9.38
CA TYR A 246 -23.71 -13.18 -10.15
C TYR A 246 -22.51 -14.05 -10.58
N GLY A 247 -21.37 -13.42 -10.88
CA GLY A 247 -20.13 -14.06 -11.25
C GLY A 247 -18.95 -13.12 -11.07
N TYR A 248 -17.75 -13.60 -11.39
CA TYR A 248 -16.60 -12.72 -11.51
C TYR A 248 -16.80 -11.75 -12.69
N THR A 249 -16.44 -10.50 -12.49
CA THR A 249 -16.56 -9.44 -13.49
C THR A 249 -15.16 -9.11 -14.01
N PRO A 250 -14.93 -9.09 -15.33
CA PRO A 250 -13.62 -8.75 -15.87
C PRO A 250 -13.24 -7.30 -15.55
N ALA A 251 -11.95 -7.07 -15.37
CA ALA A 251 -11.41 -5.71 -15.32
C ALA A 251 -11.56 -5.06 -16.71
N ASP A 252 -11.97 -3.79 -16.74
CA ASP A 252 -11.91 -3.00 -17.97
C ASP A 252 -10.48 -2.42 -18.09
N ASP A 253 -9.64 -3.10 -18.84
CA ASP A 253 -8.26 -2.74 -19.16
C ASP A 253 -8.11 -2.10 -20.55
N SER A 254 -9.22 -1.69 -21.14
CA SER A 254 -9.20 -0.99 -22.43
C SER A 254 -8.36 0.29 -22.36
N PRO A 255 -7.69 0.70 -23.45
CA PRO A 255 -6.79 1.86 -23.43
C PRO A 255 -7.46 3.15 -22.97
N PHE A 256 -8.75 3.34 -23.26
CA PHE A 256 -9.48 4.54 -22.83
C PHE A 256 -9.89 4.48 -21.36
N ALA A 257 -10.29 3.33 -20.84
CA ALA A 257 -10.58 3.16 -19.42
C ALA A 257 -9.30 3.33 -18.58
N ASN A 258 -8.19 2.79 -19.05
CA ASN A 258 -6.88 2.89 -18.39
C ASN A 258 -6.32 4.32 -18.30
N ARG A 259 -6.86 5.28 -19.05
CA ARG A 259 -6.48 6.70 -18.92
C ARG A 259 -6.78 7.30 -17.55
N ILE A 260 -7.67 6.70 -16.77
CA ILE A 260 -7.90 7.12 -15.38
C ILE A 260 -6.64 6.93 -14.50
N PHE A 261 -5.69 6.12 -14.95
CA PHE A 261 -4.40 5.88 -14.27
C PHE A 261 -3.25 6.70 -14.85
N ASP A 262 -3.52 7.62 -15.79
CA ASP A 262 -2.53 8.57 -16.28
C ASP A 262 -2.21 9.59 -15.15
N PRO A 263 -0.96 10.08 -15.05
CA PRO A 263 -0.61 11.12 -14.08
C PRO A 263 -1.48 12.37 -14.20
N GLU A 264 -1.82 12.79 -15.43
CA GLU A 264 -2.65 13.95 -15.72
C GLU A 264 -4.12 13.77 -15.27
N ALA A 265 -4.59 12.53 -15.12
CA ALA A 265 -5.94 12.26 -14.60
C ALA A 265 -6.09 12.73 -13.15
N VAL A 266 -4.99 12.76 -12.40
CA VAL A 266 -4.96 13.30 -11.03
C VAL A 266 -5.32 14.79 -11.05
N ASP A 267 -4.79 15.57 -12.01
CA ASP A 267 -5.09 17.01 -12.12
C ASP A 267 -6.56 17.26 -12.43
N VAL A 268 -7.11 16.46 -13.36
CA VAL A 268 -8.54 16.54 -13.70
C VAL A 268 -9.41 16.22 -12.48
N TYR A 269 -9.08 15.14 -11.77
CA TYR A 269 -9.82 14.74 -10.58
C TYR A 269 -9.70 15.77 -9.44
N PHE A 270 -8.49 16.26 -9.17
CA PHE A 270 -8.21 17.24 -8.11
C PHE A 270 -9.01 18.52 -8.28
N GLN A 271 -9.12 19.05 -9.52
CA GLN A 271 -9.83 20.29 -9.84
C GLN A 271 -11.34 20.12 -9.95
N SER A 272 -11.85 18.89 -9.99
CA SER A 272 -13.25 18.58 -10.18
C SER A 272 -14.10 18.91 -8.95
N THR A 273 -15.37 19.23 -9.18
CA THR A 273 -16.37 19.35 -8.11
C THR A 273 -16.66 17.97 -7.47
N PRO A 274 -17.20 17.91 -6.25
CA PRO A 274 -17.54 16.64 -5.59
C PRO A 274 -18.43 15.73 -6.45
N GLU A 275 -19.41 16.29 -7.18
CA GLU A 275 -20.33 15.54 -8.04
C GLU A 275 -19.59 14.90 -9.21
N VAL A 276 -18.63 15.63 -9.83
CA VAL A 276 -17.83 15.11 -10.93
C VAL A 276 -16.86 14.05 -10.42
N LYS A 277 -16.23 14.26 -9.26
CA LYS A 277 -15.37 13.25 -8.61
C LYS A 277 -16.14 11.95 -8.38
N GLN A 278 -17.36 12.04 -7.82
CA GLN A 278 -18.19 10.86 -7.58
C GLN A 278 -18.56 10.16 -8.90
N SER A 279 -18.93 10.91 -9.93
CA SER A 279 -19.25 10.36 -11.25
C SER A 279 -18.07 9.62 -11.88
N LEU A 280 -16.84 10.18 -11.76
CA LEU A 280 -15.63 9.55 -12.25
C LEU A 280 -15.32 8.24 -11.51
N VAL A 281 -15.45 8.23 -10.18
CA VAL A 281 -15.25 7.02 -9.37
C VAL A 281 -16.29 5.96 -9.74
N ASP A 282 -17.57 6.31 -9.85
CA ASP A 282 -18.63 5.36 -10.16
C ASP A 282 -18.46 4.76 -11.56
N TYR A 283 -18.08 5.57 -12.54
CA TYR A 283 -17.85 5.12 -13.92
C TYR A 283 -16.63 4.19 -14.01
N HIS A 284 -15.54 4.52 -13.31
CA HIS A 284 -14.29 3.75 -13.36
C HIS A 284 -14.15 2.67 -12.27
N ARG A 285 -15.20 2.39 -11.50
CA ARG A 285 -15.16 1.34 -10.47
C ARG A 285 -14.76 -0.02 -11.04
N SER A 286 -15.21 -0.33 -12.25
CA SER A 286 -14.92 -1.59 -12.94
C SER A 286 -13.50 -1.67 -13.52
N THR A 287 -12.66 -0.64 -13.40
CA THR A 287 -11.25 -0.71 -13.79
C THR A 287 -10.36 -1.26 -12.68
N ASN A 288 -10.79 -1.16 -11.41
CA ASN A 288 -9.94 -1.52 -10.27
C ASN A 288 -10.66 -2.26 -9.13
N TYR A 289 -11.95 -1.98 -8.87
CA TYR A 289 -12.63 -2.50 -7.68
C TYR A 289 -13.51 -3.71 -7.98
N SER A 290 -13.25 -4.81 -7.26
CA SER A 290 -14.02 -6.04 -7.36
C SER A 290 -14.09 -6.62 -8.77
N VAL A 291 -13.01 -6.55 -9.52
CA VAL A 291 -12.82 -7.07 -10.86
C VAL A 291 -11.67 -8.08 -10.88
N VAL A 292 -11.60 -8.88 -11.92
CA VAL A 292 -10.65 -9.99 -12.06
C VAL A 292 -10.12 -10.02 -13.48
N ASP A 293 -8.85 -10.39 -13.67
CA ASP A 293 -8.27 -10.60 -14.99
C ASP A 293 -9.04 -11.64 -15.78
N MET A 294 -9.18 -11.40 -17.07
CA MET A 294 -9.92 -12.29 -17.95
C MET A 294 -9.31 -13.70 -17.98
N ASP A 295 -7.98 -13.80 -18.07
CA ASP A 295 -7.28 -15.10 -18.12
C ASP A 295 -7.58 -15.95 -16.86
N LEU A 296 -7.61 -15.32 -15.69
CA LEU A 296 -7.97 -16.02 -14.44
C LEU A 296 -9.44 -16.43 -14.39
N ILE A 297 -10.34 -15.58 -14.90
CA ILE A 297 -11.78 -15.92 -15.03
C ILE A 297 -11.95 -17.14 -15.92
N GLU A 298 -11.32 -17.14 -17.09
CA GLU A 298 -11.38 -18.25 -18.06
C GLU A 298 -10.79 -19.54 -17.47
N SER A 299 -9.67 -19.45 -16.77
CA SER A 299 -9.03 -20.60 -16.09
C SER A 299 -9.91 -21.21 -15.04
N LEU A 300 -10.51 -20.39 -14.14
CA LEU A 300 -11.44 -20.86 -13.12
C LEU A 300 -12.68 -21.51 -13.72
N TYR A 301 -13.25 -20.89 -14.75
CA TYR A 301 -14.42 -21.43 -15.44
C TYR A 301 -14.12 -22.76 -16.12
N ALA A 302 -12.97 -22.86 -16.82
CA ALA A 302 -12.52 -24.10 -17.45
C ALA A 302 -12.30 -25.22 -16.43
N THR A 303 -11.77 -24.89 -15.25
CA THR A 303 -11.58 -25.84 -14.14
C THR A 303 -12.92 -26.36 -13.63
N MET A 304 -13.86 -25.47 -13.32
CA MET A 304 -15.21 -25.87 -12.90
C MET A 304 -15.92 -26.75 -13.93
N TYR A 305 -15.84 -26.37 -15.22
CA TYR A 305 -16.46 -27.14 -16.27
C TYR A 305 -15.85 -28.54 -16.43
N ARG A 306 -14.52 -28.63 -16.38
CA ARG A 306 -13.79 -29.92 -16.43
C ARG A 306 -14.19 -30.83 -15.28
N GLU A 307 -14.23 -30.31 -14.05
CA GLU A 307 -14.63 -31.06 -12.87
C GLU A 307 -16.08 -31.58 -12.96
N LYS A 308 -16.98 -30.74 -13.47
CA LYS A 308 -18.37 -31.12 -13.73
C LYS A 308 -18.47 -32.25 -14.73
N VAL A 309 -17.71 -32.23 -15.81
CA VAL A 309 -17.66 -33.32 -16.81
C VAL A 309 -17.10 -34.60 -16.21
N GLN A 310 -16.13 -34.51 -15.31
CA GLN A 310 -15.53 -35.65 -14.62
C GLN A 310 -16.36 -36.19 -13.45
N GLY A 311 -17.40 -35.47 -13.03
CA GLY A 311 -18.22 -35.84 -11.86
C GLY A 311 -17.51 -35.67 -10.51
N ASN A 312 -16.46 -34.86 -10.46
CA ASN A 312 -15.68 -34.54 -9.24
C ASN A 312 -15.59 -33.05 -9.03
N GLU A 313 -16.73 -32.43 -8.69
CA GLU A 313 -16.84 -30.97 -8.54
C GLU A 313 -16.31 -30.51 -7.18
N ARG A 314 -15.08 -30.02 -7.15
CA ARG A 314 -14.42 -29.45 -5.95
C ARG A 314 -14.42 -27.93 -5.93
N LEU A 315 -14.38 -27.29 -7.09
CA LEU A 315 -14.47 -25.83 -7.22
C LEU A 315 -15.93 -25.42 -7.32
N ARG A 316 -16.43 -24.73 -6.30
CA ARG A 316 -17.84 -24.34 -6.23
C ARG A 316 -18.03 -22.83 -6.10
N LEU A 317 -19.11 -22.32 -6.66
CA LEU A 317 -19.53 -20.94 -6.48
C LEU A 317 -20.85 -20.87 -5.70
N ARG A 318 -20.88 -20.03 -4.66
CA ARG A 318 -22.07 -19.53 -3.97
C ARG A 318 -22.24 -18.06 -4.35
N ASN A 319 -22.61 -17.84 -5.60
CA ASN A 319 -22.89 -16.52 -6.12
C ASN A 319 -24.23 -15.97 -5.61
N VAL A 320 -24.46 -14.67 -5.75
CA VAL A 320 -25.64 -13.95 -5.25
C VAL A 320 -25.93 -14.30 -3.78
N SER A 321 -24.86 -14.50 -3.00
CA SER A 321 -24.92 -15.00 -1.63
C SER A 321 -24.10 -14.15 -0.66
N ARG A 322 -24.45 -14.21 0.62
CA ARG A 322 -23.72 -13.54 1.70
C ARG A 322 -23.55 -14.46 2.90
N ILE A 323 -22.42 -14.38 3.57
CA ILE A 323 -22.23 -14.97 4.89
C ILE A 323 -23.02 -14.13 5.90
N ARG A 324 -23.84 -14.78 6.72
CA ARG A 324 -24.68 -14.17 7.76
C ARG A 324 -24.19 -14.43 9.16
N ASP A 325 -23.59 -15.58 9.38
CA ASP A 325 -23.10 -16.00 10.69
C ASP A 325 -21.92 -16.96 10.52
N VAL A 326 -20.97 -16.90 11.44
CA VAL A 326 -19.83 -17.81 11.52
C VAL A 326 -19.71 -18.28 12.97
N ARG A 327 -19.83 -19.58 13.20
CA ARG A 327 -19.65 -20.20 14.50
C ARG A 327 -18.39 -21.04 14.49
N THR A 328 -17.46 -20.71 15.35
CA THR A 328 -16.26 -21.53 15.56
C THR A 328 -16.60 -22.68 16.51
N LEU A 329 -16.36 -23.90 16.05
CA LEU A 329 -16.41 -25.12 16.83
C LEU A 329 -14.97 -25.59 17.10
N ASP A 330 -14.78 -26.60 17.93
CA ASP A 330 -13.45 -27.06 18.32
C ASP A 330 -12.60 -27.50 17.12
N ASP A 331 -13.22 -28.16 16.13
CA ASP A 331 -12.54 -28.77 14.98
C ASP A 331 -12.90 -28.17 13.63
N ARG A 332 -13.88 -27.25 13.55
CA ARG A 332 -14.38 -26.67 12.29
C ARG A 332 -15.11 -25.35 12.49
N LEU A 333 -15.57 -24.79 11.37
CA LEU A 333 -16.46 -23.64 11.30
C LEU A 333 -17.81 -24.07 10.77
N ASP A 334 -18.90 -23.60 11.37
CA ASP A 334 -20.23 -23.64 10.78
C ASP A 334 -20.56 -22.25 10.23
N VAL A 335 -20.59 -22.13 8.90
CA VAL A 335 -20.78 -20.85 8.19
C VAL A 335 -22.17 -20.82 7.58
N THR A 336 -23.01 -19.90 8.05
CA THR A 336 -24.35 -19.68 7.49
C THR A 336 -24.28 -18.79 6.26
N VAL A 337 -24.59 -19.34 5.11
CA VAL A 337 -24.66 -18.64 3.82
C VAL A 337 -26.12 -18.43 3.43
N GLU A 338 -26.48 -17.19 3.09
CA GLU A 338 -27.82 -16.83 2.62
C GLU A 338 -27.80 -16.58 1.12
N PHE A 339 -28.67 -17.24 0.38
CA PHE A 339 -28.93 -16.97 -1.01
C PHE A 339 -29.88 -15.76 -1.13
N LEU A 340 -29.38 -14.64 -1.63
CA LEU A 340 -30.07 -13.33 -1.58
C LEU A 340 -31.41 -13.28 -2.30
N PRO A 341 -31.61 -13.98 -3.46
CA PRO A 341 -32.88 -13.91 -4.18
C PRO A 341 -34.08 -14.50 -3.41
N THR A 342 -33.87 -15.51 -2.58
CA THR A 342 -34.95 -16.18 -1.84
C THR A 342 -34.88 -15.98 -0.33
N GLY A 343 -33.72 -15.51 0.19
CA GLY A 343 -33.44 -15.45 1.62
C GLY A 343 -33.19 -16.82 2.25
N GLU A 344 -33.11 -17.88 1.44
CA GLU A 344 -32.80 -19.23 1.92
C GLU A 344 -31.41 -19.29 2.54
N ARG A 345 -31.28 -20.00 3.67
CA ARG A 345 -30.03 -20.13 4.41
C ARG A 345 -29.58 -21.57 4.46
N GLU A 346 -28.31 -21.79 4.19
CA GLU A 346 -27.61 -23.07 4.30
C GLU A 346 -26.45 -22.92 5.30
N VAL A 347 -26.22 -23.92 6.13
CA VAL A 347 -25.05 -24.01 6.99
C VAL A 347 -24.01 -24.89 6.32
N LEU A 348 -22.87 -24.30 5.98
CA LEU A 348 -21.72 -24.99 5.41
C LEU A 348 -20.70 -25.26 6.52
N SER A 349 -20.45 -26.54 6.80
CA SER A 349 -19.33 -26.93 7.65
C SER A 349 -18.02 -26.78 6.88
N SER A 350 -17.03 -26.08 7.42
CA SER A 350 -15.79 -25.73 6.75
C SER A 350 -14.60 -25.80 7.70
N ASP A 351 -13.43 -26.17 7.19
CA ASP A 351 -12.17 -26.15 7.96
C ASP A 351 -11.56 -24.75 8.01
N LEU A 352 -11.73 -24.00 6.93
CA LEU A 352 -11.13 -22.66 6.76
C LEU A 352 -12.13 -21.69 6.14
N LEU A 353 -12.06 -20.42 6.58
CA LEU A 353 -12.70 -19.28 5.95
C LEU A 353 -11.65 -18.21 5.66
N VAL A 354 -11.50 -17.85 4.39
CA VAL A 354 -10.58 -16.79 3.94
C VAL A 354 -11.37 -15.56 3.52
N HIS A 355 -11.17 -14.47 4.21
CA HIS A 355 -11.70 -13.17 3.83
C HIS A 355 -10.79 -12.52 2.79
N ALA A 356 -11.25 -12.41 1.55
CA ALA A 356 -10.62 -11.65 0.48
C ALA A 356 -11.47 -10.39 0.19
N THR A 357 -11.78 -9.67 1.24
CA THR A 357 -12.71 -8.55 1.29
C THR A 357 -12.05 -7.19 1.06
N GLY A 358 -10.76 -7.21 0.69
CA GLY A 358 -9.98 -6.03 0.36
C GLY A 358 -9.37 -5.36 1.58
N TYR A 359 -9.04 -4.10 1.38
CA TYR A 359 -8.29 -3.30 2.35
C TYR A 359 -8.94 -1.93 2.52
N ARG A 360 -8.63 -1.27 3.60
CA ARG A 360 -9.02 0.12 3.87
C ARG A 360 -7.81 0.94 4.32
N PRO A 361 -7.83 2.27 4.16
CA PRO A 361 -6.83 3.15 4.75
C PRO A 361 -6.73 2.96 6.26
N ARG A 362 -5.52 3.10 6.78
CA ARG A 362 -5.30 3.19 8.22
C ARG A 362 -5.80 4.52 8.74
N ASP A 363 -6.28 4.51 9.97
CA ASP A 363 -6.66 5.72 10.67
C ASP A 363 -5.41 6.57 10.99
N LEU A 364 -5.35 7.75 10.38
CA LEU A 364 -4.26 8.71 10.59
C LEU A 364 -4.29 9.32 11.99
N GLU A 365 -5.45 9.41 12.64
CA GLU A 365 -5.55 9.98 13.98
C GLU A 365 -4.80 9.13 15.00
N THR A 366 -4.88 7.81 14.88
CA THR A 366 -4.15 6.90 15.75
C THR A 366 -2.62 7.10 15.63
N LEU A 367 -2.12 7.38 14.41
CA LEU A 367 -0.69 7.57 14.16
C LEU A 367 -0.22 8.98 14.54
N LEU A 368 -0.97 10.00 14.12
CA LEU A 368 -0.57 11.40 14.26
C LEU A 368 -0.95 11.99 15.63
N GLY A 369 -1.88 11.35 16.38
CA GLY A 369 -2.25 11.78 17.73
C GLY A 369 -2.63 13.27 17.80
N ARG A 370 -1.87 14.06 18.60
CA ARG A 370 -2.10 15.51 18.71
C ARG A 370 -1.84 16.26 17.42
N THR A 371 -0.94 15.80 16.58
CA THR A 371 -0.63 16.38 15.27
C THR A 371 -1.84 16.31 14.32
N ALA A 372 -2.68 15.27 14.42
CA ALA A 372 -3.90 15.13 13.61
C ALA A 372 -4.87 16.31 13.80
N LYS A 373 -4.91 16.93 14.99
CA LYS A 373 -5.77 18.08 15.29
C LYS A 373 -5.32 19.37 14.62
N LEU A 374 -4.11 19.41 14.10
CA LEU A 374 -3.55 20.53 13.36
C LEU A 374 -3.82 20.41 11.84
N CYS A 375 -4.29 19.25 11.37
CA CYS A 375 -4.67 19.03 9.99
C CYS A 375 -6.04 19.64 9.71
N LEU A 376 -6.16 20.43 8.66
CA LEU A 376 -7.45 20.97 8.22
C LEU A 376 -8.28 19.87 7.57
N ARG A 377 -9.61 19.95 7.75
CA ARG A 377 -10.57 18.99 7.20
C ARG A 377 -11.58 19.69 6.31
N ASP A 378 -12.14 18.95 5.39
CA ASP A 378 -13.26 19.38 4.55
C ASP A 378 -14.63 19.13 5.25
N ASP A 379 -15.72 19.40 4.53
CA ASP A 379 -17.07 19.25 5.04
C ASP A 379 -17.48 17.79 5.31
N ASP A 380 -16.78 16.82 4.72
CA ASP A 380 -16.97 15.39 4.91
C ASP A 380 -16.02 14.81 5.99
N ASP A 381 -15.34 15.69 6.75
CA ASP A 381 -14.36 15.34 7.79
C ASP A 381 -13.10 14.62 7.22
N ALA A 382 -12.87 14.68 5.91
CA ALA A 382 -11.65 14.18 5.31
C ALA A 382 -10.51 15.20 5.42
N VAL A 383 -9.27 14.71 5.57
CA VAL A 383 -8.08 15.58 5.65
C VAL A 383 -7.87 16.29 4.32
N ARG A 384 -7.74 17.62 4.36
CA ARG A 384 -7.46 18.43 3.18
C ARG A 384 -6.01 18.24 2.73
N VAL A 385 -5.83 17.87 1.47
CA VAL A 385 -4.51 17.55 0.90
C VAL A 385 -4.32 18.38 -0.36
N GLY A 386 -3.22 19.12 -0.43
CA GLY A 386 -2.81 19.87 -1.62
C GLY A 386 -2.43 18.94 -2.78
N ARG A 387 -2.38 19.49 -4.00
CA ARG A 387 -2.04 18.74 -5.21
C ARG A 387 -0.64 18.09 -5.13
N ASP A 388 0.26 18.66 -4.35
CA ASP A 388 1.61 18.19 -4.05
C ASP A 388 1.67 17.11 -2.94
N HIS A 389 0.53 16.54 -2.58
CA HIS A 389 0.36 15.55 -1.50
C HIS A 389 0.65 16.08 -0.08
N ARG A 390 0.86 17.38 0.07
CA ARG A 390 1.03 18.01 1.38
C ARG A 390 -0.33 18.25 2.03
N VAL A 391 -0.45 17.86 3.30
CA VAL A 391 -1.64 18.13 4.12
C VAL A 391 -1.73 19.63 4.38
N GLU A 392 -2.94 20.19 4.23
CA GLU A 392 -3.22 21.55 4.69
C GLU A 392 -3.34 21.55 6.22
N VAL A 393 -2.61 22.44 6.84
CA VAL A 393 -2.49 22.50 8.31
C VAL A 393 -2.86 23.88 8.83
N ALA A 394 -3.06 23.99 10.13
CA ALA A 394 -3.32 25.26 10.79
C ALA A 394 -2.18 26.28 10.53
N PRO A 395 -2.48 27.59 10.47
CA PRO A 395 -1.51 28.62 10.05
C PRO A 395 -0.23 28.69 10.89
N GLU A 396 -0.29 28.26 12.14
CA GLU A 396 0.86 28.19 13.05
C GLU A 396 1.80 27.01 12.76
N VAL A 397 1.44 26.11 11.84
CA VAL A 397 2.25 24.93 11.47
C VAL A 397 2.99 25.20 10.16
N THR A 398 4.30 25.31 10.23
CA THR A 398 5.16 25.43 9.04
C THR A 398 5.78 24.08 8.63
N ALA A 399 5.87 23.15 9.58
CA ALA A 399 6.29 21.76 9.31
C ALA A 399 5.34 21.07 8.33
N GLY A 400 5.86 20.16 7.49
CA GLY A 400 5.10 19.52 6.41
C GLY A 400 4.67 18.08 6.75
N ILE A 401 3.45 17.73 6.37
CA ILE A 401 2.93 16.36 6.42
C ILE A 401 2.56 15.96 5.00
N TYR A 402 3.14 14.88 4.48
CA TYR A 402 2.85 14.34 3.15
C TYR A 402 2.16 12.99 3.28
N LEU A 403 1.07 12.77 2.52
CA LEU A 403 0.36 11.50 2.49
C LEU A 403 0.63 10.74 1.19
N GLN A 404 1.09 9.51 1.32
CA GLN A 404 1.28 8.59 0.21
C GLN A 404 0.29 7.42 0.29
N GLY A 405 -0.94 7.69 -0.07
CA GLY A 405 -2.13 6.82 0.06
C GLY A 405 -3.17 7.45 0.98
N ALA A 406 -4.36 6.86 1.05
CA ALA A 406 -5.52 7.40 1.75
C ALA A 406 -5.98 8.79 1.24
N THR A 407 -5.64 9.15 -0.01
CA THR A 407 -5.95 10.43 -0.63
C THR A 407 -6.88 10.28 -1.84
N GLU A 408 -7.69 9.22 -1.89
CA GLU A 408 -8.59 8.96 -3.03
C GLU A 408 -9.62 10.10 -3.21
N HIS A 409 -10.07 10.72 -2.12
CA HIS A 409 -11.01 11.86 -2.13
C HIS A 409 -10.44 13.11 -2.83
N THR A 410 -9.12 13.28 -2.89
CA THR A 410 -8.43 14.40 -3.54
C THR A 410 -7.72 14.01 -4.83
N HIS A 411 -7.06 12.85 -4.88
CA HIS A 411 -6.17 12.42 -5.96
C HIS A 411 -6.75 11.27 -6.81
N GLY A 412 -7.97 10.80 -6.51
CA GLY A 412 -8.65 9.77 -7.28
C GLY A 412 -8.09 8.36 -7.08
N LEU A 413 -8.49 7.46 -8.00
CA LEU A 413 -8.25 6.01 -7.90
C LEU A 413 -6.77 5.61 -7.83
N THR A 414 -5.87 6.45 -8.35
CA THR A 414 -4.43 6.15 -8.39
C THR A 414 -3.71 6.36 -7.05
N SER A 415 -4.37 6.97 -6.09
CA SER A 415 -3.75 7.39 -4.81
C SER A 415 -3.09 6.26 -4.02
N THR A 416 -3.61 5.03 -4.14
CA THR A 416 -3.11 3.84 -3.44
C THR A 416 -2.40 2.84 -4.37
N LEU A 417 -2.34 3.13 -5.67
CA LEU A 417 -1.78 2.23 -6.67
C LEU A 417 -0.30 2.50 -6.94
N LEU A 418 0.38 1.48 -7.46
CA LEU A 418 1.77 1.58 -7.91
C LEU A 418 1.92 2.43 -9.18
N SER A 419 0.86 2.51 -10.01
CA SER A 419 0.88 3.12 -11.34
C SER A 419 1.47 4.53 -11.39
N THR A 420 1.25 5.35 -10.36
CA THR A 420 1.73 6.73 -10.27
C THR A 420 2.78 6.94 -9.18
N THR A 421 3.25 5.88 -8.52
CA THR A 421 4.18 6.00 -7.37
C THR A 421 5.46 6.75 -7.72
N ALA A 422 6.03 6.50 -8.91
CA ALA A 422 7.23 7.20 -9.37
C ALA A 422 6.99 8.71 -9.56
N VAL A 423 5.87 9.09 -10.17
CA VAL A 423 5.50 10.50 -10.39
C VAL A 423 5.22 11.19 -9.05
N ARG A 424 4.38 10.57 -8.21
CA ARG A 424 4.07 11.09 -6.86
C ARG A 424 5.31 11.32 -6.01
N SER A 425 6.29 10.42 -6.05
CA SER A 425 7.54 10.61 -5.31
C SER A 425 8.34 11.81 -5.80
N GLY A 426 8.29 12.12 -7.10
CA GLY A 426 8.87 13.33 -7.68
C GLY A 426 8.16 14.61 -7.21
N GLU A 427 6.83 14.62 -7.28
CA GLU A 427 6.01 15.75 -6.82
C GLU A 427 6.24 16.08 -5.34
N ILE A 428 6.34 15.05 -4.49
CA ILE A 428 6.66 15.22 -3.07
C ILE A 428 8.09 15.76 -2.89
N LEU A 429 9.07 15.23 -3.62
CA LEU A 429 10.44 15.75 -3.57
C LEU A 429 10.52 17.21 -3.98
N ASP A 430 9.85 17.60 -5.07
CA ASP A 430 9.82 18.98 -5.56
C ASP A 430 9.19 19.92 -4.51
N SER A 431 8.10 19.49 -3.87
CA SER A 431 7.47 20.22 -2.76
C SER A 431 8.40 20.37 -1.55
N LEU A 432 9.10 19.31 -1.15
CA LEU A 432 10.09 19.34 -0.08
C LEU A 432 11.21 20.35 -0.38
N LEU A 433 11.73 20.36 -1.61
CA LEU A 433 12.80 21.27 -2.04
C LEU A 433 12.33 22.74 -2.06
N ALA A 434 11.11 23.01 -2.52
CA ALA A 434 10.54 24.35 -2.54
C ALA A 434 10.40 24.92 -1.12
N HIS A 435 9.93 24.13 -0.17
CA HIS A 435 9.79 24.54 1.24
C HIS A 435 11.14 24.68 1.94
N HIS A 436 12.10 23.80 1.67
CA HIS A 436 13.45 23.91 2.20
C HIS A 436 14.15 25.20 1.75
N ALA A 437 13.98 25.62 0.51
CA ALA A 437 14.53 26.87 -0.01
C ALA A 437 13.88 28.12 0.66
N SER A 438 12.58 28.07 0.94
CA SER A 438 11.85 29.15 1.61
C SER A 438 12.31 29.35 3.05
N ASP A 439 12.53 28.27 3.80
CA ASP A 439 13.02 28.32 5.18
C ASP A 439 14.45 28.88 5.26
N ALA A 440 15.32 28.50 4.33
CA ALA A 440 16.67 29.02 4.23
C ALA A 440 16.69 30.55 3.94
N ALA A 441 15.80 31.02 3.08
CA ALA A 441 15.67 32.46 2.78
C ALA A 441 15.13 33.25 3.98
N ALA A 442 14.16 32.70 4.71
CA ALA A 442 13.60 33.33 5.92
C ALA A 442 14.64 33.45 7.04
N SER A 443 15.48 32.43 7.23
CA SER A 443 16.53 32.43 8.26
C SER A 443 17.64 33.46 7.95
N ILE A 444 17.98 33.66 6.67
CA ILE A 444 18.97 34.70 6.24
C ILE A 444 18.39 36.11 6.48
N SER A 445 17.12 36.33 6.18
CA SER A 445 16.49 37.65 6.38
C SER A 445 16.35 38.03 7.86
N SER A 446 16.08 37.06 8.75
CA SER A 446 15.99 37.28 10.19
C SER A 446 17.37 37.58 10.81
N SER A 447 18.41 36.88 10.39
CA SER A 447 19.80 37.16 10.84
C SER A 447 20.33 38.49 10.40
N ALA A 448 19.95 38.96 9.20
CA ALA A 448 20.31 40.28 8.68
C ALA A 448 19.64 41.43 9.49
N ASN A 449 18.39 41.24 9.93
CA ASN A 449 17.68 42.24 10.75
C ASN A 449 18.18 42.30 12.20
N VAL A 450 18.69 41.23 12.76
CA VAL A 450 19.29 41.20 14.12
C VAL A 450 20.63 41.91 14.11
N SER A 451 21.45 41.77 13.06
CA SER A 451 22.72 42.47 12.92
C SER A 451 22.57 43.99 12.64
N ALA A 452 21.49 44.42 11.98
CA ALA A 452 21.19 45.83 11.75
C ALA A 452 20.71 46.57 13.03
N ASN A 453 20.01 45.86 13.94
CA ASN A 453 19.54 46.43 15.22
C ASN A 453 20.61 46.42 16.34
N SER A 454 21.70 45.73 16.19
CA SER A 454 22.84 45.74 17.15
C SER A 454 23.88 46.77 16.87
N SER A 455 23.75 47.56 15.75
CA SER A 455 24.67 48.63 15.32
C SER A 455 24.07 50.05 15.37
N ALA A 456 22.92 50.22 16.03
CA ALA A 456 22.27 51.52 16.23
C ALA A 456 22.36 52.03 17.68
#